data_049a6356737c27a9c7e7160dd567319c
#
_entry.id   049a6356737c27a9c7e7160dd567319c
#
_cell.length_a   1.000
_cell.length_b   1.000
_cell.length_c   1.000
_cell.angle_alpha   90.00
_cell.angle_beta   90.00
_cell.angle_gamma   90.00
#
_symmetry.space_group_name_H-M   'P 1'
#
loop_
_entity.id
_entity.type
_entity.pdbx_description
1 polymer ?
#
loop_
_entity_poly.entity_id
_entity_poly.type
_entity_poly.pdbx_seq_one_letter_code
_entity_poly.pdbx_strand_id
1 'polypeptide(L)'
;MAKAGSGALRGRYTRWLAALLATAMLVGAGCAQLAEEERELTFRIVPGTASWYDGLPAGVQEADLPVDDGGKTQHIHAWWWPAETADAPAVLYLHGSRWNLTGQAFRIEELHDFGFSVLAIDYRGFGKSDGKLPSETTVYQDARVAWKRLAELEPDAARRYIYGHSLGGAVAIDLAAWLSEQSAKSGAAVPVHGLIVESSFTTLADIAEALTSPWLPMRLLLSQKFDSLSKIRELRMPVLIVHGSGDNYVPSRFSEELYAAAPEPKKLLLVDGATHNNCMRVGSAEYRAALEELFGLEPATADSSAGS
;
A
#
# COMPACT_ATOMS: atom_id res chain seq x y z
N MET A 1 -29.12 60.48 -34.29
CA MET A 1 -28.09 60.41 -33.23
C MET A 1 -28.45 59.27 -32.29
N ALA A 2 -27.81 58.11 -32.40
CA ALA A 2 -27.78 57.03 -31.33
C ALA A 2 -26.92 55.86 -31.82
N LYS A 3 -25.62 55.91 -31.67
CA LYS A 3 -24.72 54.70 -31.75
C LYS A 3 -23.44 54.93 -30.94
N ALA A 4 -23.53 55.03 -29.64
CA ALA A 4 -22.36 55.18 -28.79
C ALA A 4 -22.39 54.31 -27.52
N GLY A 5 -23.38 53.40 -27.37
CA GLY A 5 -23.54 52.64 -26.12
C GLY A 5 -23.02 51.19 -26.10
N SER A 6 -22.79 50.53 -27.26
CA SER A 6 -22.52 49.07 -27.29
C SER A 6 -21.05 48.66 -27.10
N GLY A 7 -20.11 49.57 -27.36
CA GLY A 7 -18.68 49.28 -27.26
C GLY A 7 -18.15 49.26 -25.81
N ALA A 8 -18.65 50.15 -24.97
CA ALA A 8 -18.24 50.28 -23.57
C ALA A 8 -18.73 49.11 -22.69
N LEU A 9 -19.91 48.59 -22.99
CA LEU A 9 -20.46 47.42 -22.31
C LEU A 9 -19.69 46.14 -22.67
N ARG A 10 -19.37 45.90 -23.94
CA ARG A 10 -18.55 44.77 -24.40
C ARG A 10 -17.16 44.78 -23.76
N GLY A 11 -16.49 45.94 -23.67
CA GLY A 11 -15.18 46.05 -23.04
C GLY A 11 -15.19 45.81 -21.53
N ARG A 12 -16.30 46.08 -20.84
CA ARG A 12 -16.45 45.75 -19.40
C ARG A 12 -16.65 44.25 -19.19
N TYR A 13 -17.48 43.56 -19.98
CA TYR A 13 -17.72 42.13 -19.90
C TYR A 13 -16.44 41.31 -20.20
N THR A 14 -15.66 41.71 -21.19
CA THR A 14 -14.39 41.04 -21.51
C THR A 14 -13.37 41.19 -20.39
N ARG A 15 -13.30 42.33 -19.70
CA ARG A 15 -12.42 42.51 -18.53
C ARG A 15 -12.85 41.67 -17.32
N TRP A 16 -14.13 41.55 -17.03
CA TRP A 16 -14.66 40.72 -15.97
C TRP A 16 -14.45 39.23 -16.25
N LEU A 17 -14.65 38.78 -17.49
CA LEU A 17 -14.36 37.42 -17.92
C LEU A 17 -12.86 37.10 -17.80
N ALA A 18 -11.99 38.00 -18.20
CA ALA A 18 -10.54 37.82 -18.06
C ALA A 18 -10.12 37.78 -16.58
N ALA A 19 -10.69 38.62 -15.73
CA ALA A 19 -10.42 38.58 -14.29
C ALA A 19 -10.91 37.30 -13.65
N LEU A 20 -12.11 36.81 -13.98
CA LEU A 20 -12.63 35.54 -13.51
C LEU A 20 -11.77 34.34 -13.96
N LEU A 21 -11.34 34.34 -15.22
CA LEU A 21 -10.44 33.32 -15.74
C LEU A 21 -9.07 33.34 -15.05
N ALA A 22 -8.50 34.52 -14.81
CA ALA A 22 -7.24 34.68 -14.08
C ALA A 22 -7.37 34.18 -12.63
N THR A 23 -8.47 34.53 -11.94
CA THR A 23 -8.74 34.06 -10.59
C THR A 23 -8.91 32.54 -10.56
N ALA A 24 -9.66 31.96 -11.52
CA ALA A 24 -9.84 30.51 -11.61
C ALA A 24 -8.50 29.78 -11.88
N MET A 25 -7.62 30.35 -12.71
CA MET A 25 -6.27 29.79 -12.94
C MET A 25 -5.40 29.87 -11.69
N LEU A 26 -5.43 30.97 -10.93
CA LEU A 26 -4.67 31.11 -9.69
C LEU A 26 -5.15 30.15 -8.61
N VAL A 27 -6.47 29.98 -8.48
CA VAL A 27 -7.05 28.99 -7.56
C VAL A 27 -6.69 27.58 -7.99
N GLY A 28 -6.80 27.28 -9.30
CA GLY A 28 -6.42 25.97 -9.84
C GLY A 28 -4.94 25.64 -9.63
N ALA A 29 -4.04 26.62 -9.85
CA ALA A 29 -2.61 26.44 -9.59
C ALA A 29 -2.33 26.22 -8.09
N GLY A 30 -3.01 26.95 -7.21
CA GLY A 30 -2.91 26.76 -5.76
C GLY A 30 -3.38 25.37 -5.31
N CYS A 31 -4.50 24.88 -5.85
CA CYS A 31 -4.99 23.54 -5.56
C CYS A 31 -4.03 22.44 -6.06
N ALA A 32 -3.43 22.61 -7.25
CA ALA A 32 -2.45 21.66 -7.78
C ALA A 32 -1.18 21.61 -6.92
N GLN A 33 -0.69 22.77 -6.48
CA GLN A 33 0.46 22.84 -5.58
C GLN A 33 0.17 22.15 -4.24
N LEU A 34 -0.99 22.40 -3.64
CA LEU A 34 -1.39 21.75 -2.39
C LEU A 34 -1.50 20.22 -2.55
N ALA A 35 -2.02 19.74 -3.68
CA ALA A 35 -2.09 18.31 -3.95
C ALA A 35 -0.70 17.67 -4.18
N GLU A 36 0.27 18.41 -4.69
CA GLU A 36 1.66 17.96 -4.82
C GLU A 36 2.33 17.87 -3.44
N GLU A 37 2.25 18.90 -2.63
CA GLU A 37 2.75 18.92 -1.25
C GLU A 37 2.14 17.80 -0.39
N GLU A 38 0.82 17.56 -0.51
CA GLU A 38 0.14 16.44 0.14
C GLU A 38 0.77 15.10 -0.23
N ARG A 39 1.03 14.87 -1.52
CA ARG A 39 1.66 13.62 -1.99
C ARG A 39 3.09 13.50 -1.49
N GLU A 40 3.87 14.57 -1.51
CA GLU A 40 5.23 14.58 -0.96
C GLU A 40 5.23 14.21 0.53
N LEU A 41 4.31 14.74 1.31
CA LEU A 41 4.15 14.42 2.74
C LEU A 41 3.63 13.00 2.97
N THR A 42 2.78 12.48 2.09
CA THR A 42 2.21 11.13 2.20
C THR A 42 3.24 10.07 1.87
N PHE A 43 3.92 10.21 0.73
CA PHE A 43 4.85 9.19 0.25
C PHE A 43 6.26 9.36 0.80
N ARG A 44 6.72 10.59 1.06
CA ARG A 44 7.99 10.93 1.71
C ARG A 44 9.19 10.20 1.10
N ILE A 45 9.24 10.11 -0.22
CA ILE A 45 10.22 9.30 -0.94
C ILE A 45 11.66 9.69 -0.55
N VAL A 46 12.43 8.68 -0.13
CA VAL A 46 13.88 8.83 0.08
C VAL A 46 14.59 8.20 -1.11
N PRO A 47 15.28 9.01 -1.93
CA PRO A 47 15.95 8.50 -3.11
C PRO A 47 17.22 7.71 -2.76
N GLY A 48 17.62 6.83 -3.67
CA GLY A 48 18.85 6.05 -3.56
C GLY A 48 18.69 4.78 -2.74
N THR A 49 19.82 4.17 -2.41
CA THR A 49 19.92 2.92 -1.66
C THR A 49 19.96 3.21 -0.17
N ALA A 50 19.24 2.44 0.63
CA ALA A 50 19.28 2.56 2.08
C ALA A 50 20.69 2.23 2.61
N SER A 51 21.16 3.01 3.59
CA SER A 51 22.55 2.87 4.11
C SER A 51 22.80 1.57 4.86
N TRP A 52 21.73 0.85 5.24
CA TRP A 52 21.79 -0.45 5.92
C TRP A 52 21.54 -1.64 4.99
N TYR A 53 21.45 -1.39 3.69
CA TYR A 53 21.24 -2.43 2.70
C TYR A 53 22.58 -3.04 2.28
N ASP A 54 22.74 -4.33 2.56
CA ASP A 54 24.00 -5.04 2.34
C ASP A 54 24.10 -5.71 0.95
N GLY A 55 23.10 -5.50 0.10
CA GLY A 55 23.03 -6.08 -1.24
C GLY A 55 21.81 -6.98 -1.44
N LEU A 56 21.62 -7.39 -2.69
CA LEU A 56 20.50 -8.24 -3.07
C LEU A 56 20.70 -9.65 -2.46
N PRO A 57 19.73 -10.17 -1.67
CA PRO A 57 19.87 -11.50 -1.12
C PRO A 57 20.05 -12.58 -2.20
N ALA A 58 20.76 -13.64 -1.88
CA ALA A 58 21.00 -14.74 -2.82
C ALA A 58 19.67 -15.38 -3.25
N GLY A 59 19.50 -15.63 -4.54
CA GLY A 59 18.27 -16.21 -5.09
C GLY A 59 17.20 -15.21 -5.47
N VAL A 60 17.31 -13.93 -5.07
CA VAL A 60 16.39 -12.89 -5.52
C VAL A 60 16.61 -12.56 -6.99
N GLN A 61 15.49 -12.50 -7.73
CA GLN A 61 15.45 -12.13 -9.15
C GLN A 61 14.81 -10.74 -9.28
N GLU A 62 15.50 -9.83 -9.95
CA GLU A 62 14.94 -8.51 -10.30
C GLU A 62 14.14 -8.59 -11.60
N ALA A 63 13.04 -7.86 -11.68
CA ALA A 63 12.21 -7.74 -12.86
C ALA A 63 11.60 -6.34 -12.98
N ASP A 64 11.29 -5.93 -14.20
CA ASP A 64 10.53 -4.72 -14.50
C ASP A 64 9.15 -5.10 -15.04
N LEU A 65 8.09 -4.67 -14.35
CA LEU A 65 6.71 -4.98 -14.71
C LEU A 65 6.10 -3.78 -15.46
N PRO A 66 5.58 -3.97 -16.69
CA PRO A 66 5.01 -2.87 -17.45
C PRO A 66 3.67 -2.43 -16.89
N VAL A 67 3.50 -1.11 -16.76
CA VAL A 67 2.27 -0.43 -16.31
C VAL A 67 1.84 0.56 -17.39
N ASP A 68 0.56 0.53 -17.79
CA ASP A 68 0.01 1.55 -18.68
C ASP A 68 -0.32 2.83 -17.90
N ASP A 69 0.23 3.94 -18.36
CA ASP A 69 0.00 5.28 -17.84
C ASP A 69 -0.61 6.17 -18.94
N GLY A 70 -1.89 5.95 -19.21
CA GLY A 70 -2.62 6.73 -20.21
C GLY A 70 -2.10 6.56 -21.65
N GLY A 71 -1.70 5.32 -22.03
CA GLY A 71 -1.16 4.97 -23.33
C GLY A 71 0.37 5.09 -23.43
N LYS A 72 1.04 5.44 -22.31
CA LYS A 72 2.49 5.39 -22.18
C LYS A 72 2.88 4.26 -21.23
N THR A 73 3.73 3.36 -21.68
CA THR A 73 4.26 2.31 -20.80
C THR A 73 5.30 2.88 -19.86
N GLN A 74 5.11 2.65 -18.57
CA GLN A 74 6.08 2.81 -17.48
C GLN A 74 6.39 1.43 -16.89
N HIS A 75 7.44 1.33 -16.09
CA HIS A 75 7.83 0.07 -15.46
C HIS A 75 7.93 0.25 -13.95
N ILE A 76 7.43 -0.74 -13.21
CA ILE A 76 7.66 -0.86 -11.78
C ILE A 76 8.69 -1.95 -11.53
N HIS A 77 9.67 -1.63 -10.71
CA HIS A 77 10.73 -2.54 -10.31
C HIS A 77 10.21 -3.55 -9.30
N ALA A 78 10.58 -4.80 -9.44
CA ALA A 78 10.12 -5.90 -8.60
C ALA A 78 11.29 -6.83 -8.22
N TRP A 79 11.19 -7.40 -7.01
CA TRP A 79 12.01 -8.51 -6.55
C TRP A 79 11.12 -9.74 -6.42
N TRP A 80 11.56 -10.85 -7.01
CA TRP A 80 10.99 -12.17 -6.79
C TRP A 80 12.00 -13.04 -6.04
N TRP A 81 11.64 -13.47 -4.86
CA TRP A 81 12.43 -14.38 -4.04
C TRP A 81 11.65 -15.67 -3.84
N PRO A 82 11.92 -16.73 -4.63
CA PRO A 82 11.25 -18.01 -4.45
C PRO A 82 11.72 -18.67 -3.15
N ALA A 83 10.80 -19.29 -2.42
CA ALA A 83 11.14 -20.15 -1.31
C ALA A 83 11.81 -21.45 -1.80
N GLU A 84 12.46 -22.17 -0.89
CA GLU A 84 13.19 -23.41 -1.23
C GLU A 84 12.26 -24.56 -1.62
N THR A 85 11.03 -24.57 -1.08
CA THR A 85 10.04 -25.62 -1.33
C THR A 85 9.08 -25.20 -2.44
N ALA A 86 8.81 -26.12 -3.38
CA ALA A 86 7.93 -25.86 -4.54
C ALA A 86 6.47 -25.58 -4.14
N ASP A 87 6.04 -26.08 -2.98
CA ASP A 87 4.67 -25.90 -2.49
C ASP A 87 4.53 -24.74 -1.50
N ALA A 88 5.57 -23.92 -1.37
CA ALA A 88 5.55 -22.75 -0.49
C ALA A 88 4.46 -21.74 -0.89
N PRO A 89 3.80 -21.10 0.08
CA PRO A 89 2.89 -20.01 -0.21
C PRO A 89 3.65 -18.83 -0.82
N ALA A 90 2.97 -18.06 -1.67
CA ALA A 90 3.54 -16.87 -2.28
C ALA A 90 2.82 -15.62 -1.78
N VAL A 91 3.57 -14.58 -1.43
CA VAL A 91 3.05 -13.32 -0.92
C VAL A 91 3.45 -12.14 -1.78
N LEU A 92 2.49 -11.28 -2.11
CA LEU A 92 2.76 -9.95 -2.65
C LEU A 92 3.03 -9.00 -1.49
N TYR A 93 4.26 -8.51 -1.40
CA TYR A 93 4.67 -7.50 -0.42
C TYR A 93 4.50 -6.08 -0.96
N LEU A 94 3.73 -5.27 -0.23
CA LEU A 94 3.43 -3.87 -0.52
C LEU A 94 4.00 -2.99 0.58
N HIS A 95 5.03 -2.19 0.24
CA HIS A 95 5.77 -1.40 1.21
C HIS A 95 5.06 -0.12 1.66
N GLY A 96 5.48 0.42 2.79
CA GLY A 96 5.02 1.71 3.32
C GLY A 96 5.63 2.92 2.62
N SER A 97 5.44 4.09 3.21
CA SER A 97 6.07 5.35 2.77
C SER A 97 7.59 5.36 3.01
N ARG A 98 8.31 6.31 2.40
CA ARG A 98 9.72 6.67 2.54
C ARG A 98 10.70 5.84 1.74
N TRP A 99 10.89 4.58 2.09
CA TRP A 99 11.96 3.75 1.56
C TRP A 99 11.48 2.83 0.44
N ASN A 100 12.33 2.63 -0.54
CA ASN A 100 12.18 1.63 -1.59
C ASN A 100 12.53 0.21 -1.08
N LEU A 101 12.55 -0.78 -1.96
CA LEU A 101 12.83 -2.18 -1.61
C LEU A 101 14.13 -2.37 -0.84
N THR A 102 15.18 -1.57 -1.14
CA THR A 102 16.45 -1.68 -0.40
C THR A 102 16.30 -1.32 1.08
N GLY A 103 15.42 -0.38 1.41
CA GLY A 103 15.13 -0.04 2.80
C GLY A 103 14.16 -1.00 3.49
N GLN A 104 13.52 -1.88 2.73
CA GLN A 104 12.56 -2.87 3.19
C GLN A 104 13.09 -4.31 3.14
N ALA A 105 14.35 -4.51 2.71
CA ALA A 105 14.96 -5.82 2.54
C ALA A 105 14.79 -6.72 3.76
N PHE A 106 15.00 -6.20 4.97
CA PHE A 106 14.85 -6.95 6.22
C PHE A 106 13.45 -7.55 6.41
N ARG A 107 12.38 -6.87 5.95
CA ARG A 107 11.00 -7.37 6.07
C ARG A 107 10.69 -8.40 4.99
N ILE A 108 11.29 -8.25 3.82
CA ILE A 108 11.21 -9.22 2.73
C ILE A 108 11.90 -10.51 3.17
N GLU A 109 13.07 -10.40 3.84
CA GLU A 109 13.79 -11.51 4.45
C GLU A 109 12.95 -12.21 5.54
N GLU A 110 12.36 -11.44 6.47
CA GLU A 110 11.49 -12.00 7.51
C GLU A 110 10.30 -12.78 6.93
N LEU A 111 9.67 -12.30 5.84
CA LEU A 111 8.60 -13.04 5.15
C LEU A 111 9.14 -14.33 4.48
N HIS A 112 10.31 -14.25 3.87
CA HIS A 112 10.96 -15.42 3.29
C HIS A 112 11.34 -16.45 4.36
N ASP A 113 11.85 -16.04 5.52
CA ASP A 113 12.15 -16.88 6.67
C ASP A 113 10.89 -17.50 7.30
N PHE A 114 9.72 -16.88 7.07
CA PHE A 114 8.42 -17.47 7.43
C PHE A 114 7.95 -18.52 6.42
N GLY A 115 8.71 -18.74 5.36
CA GLY A 115 8.46 -19.79 4.37
C GLY A 115 7.69 -19.31 3.13
N PHE A 116 7.53 -18.00 2.94
CA PHE A 116 6.89 -17.46 1.73
C PHE A 116 7.89 -17.32 0.57
N SER A 117 7.43 -17.61 -0.64
CA SER A 117 7.98 -16.99 -1.83
C SER A 117 7.50 -15.53 -1.86
N VAL A 118 8.38 -14.56 -2.04
CA VAL A 118 8.03 -13.14 -1.90
C VAL A 118 8.15 -12.41 -3.24
N LEU A 119 7.06 -11.82 -3.70
CA LEU A 119 7.07 -10.81 -4.76
C LEU A 119 6.93 -9.43 -4.11
N ALA A 120 7.98 -8.62 -4.17
CA ALA A 120 7.99 -7.27 -3.65
C ALA A 120 8.13 -6.26 -4.79
N ILE A 121 7.48 -5.11 -4.70
CA ILE A 121 7.54 -4.06 -5.73
C ILE A 121 7.92 -2.70 -5.15
N ASP A 122 8.62 -1.90 -5.92
CA ASP A 122 8.65 -0.45 -5.78
C ASP A 122 7.50 0.16 -6.58
N TYR A 123 6.63 0.97 -5.95
CA TYR A 123 5.63 1.73 -6.71
C TYR A 123 6.30 2.73 -7.64
N ARG A 124 5.60 3.15 -8.69
CA ARG A 124 6.06 4.26 -9.54
C ARG A 124 6.52 5.44 -8.69
N GLY A 125 7.68 6.01 -9.03
CA GLY A 125 8.35 7.08 -8.28
C GLY A 125 9.24 6.62 -7.15
N PHE A 126 9.21 5.35 -6.74
CA PHE A 126 10.13 4.77 -5.76
C PHE A 126 11.26 3.98 -6.43
N GLY A 127 12.42 3.95 -5.76
CA GLY A 127 13.54 3.08 -6.09
C GLY A 127 13.97 3.13 -7.55
N LYS A 128 13.92 1.98 -8.21
CA LYS A 128 14.25 1.83 -9.64
C LYS A 128 13.02 1.93 -10.56
N SER A 129 11.83 2.10 -10.01
CA SER A 129 10.60 2.25 -10.81
C SER A 129 10.56 3.58 -11.55
N ASP A 130 9.94 3.55 -12.74
CA ASP A 130 9.68 4.76 -13.52
C ASP A 130 8.71 5.72 -12.80
N GLY A 131 8.51 6.88 -13.39
CA GLY A 131 7.52 7.85 -12.92
C GLY A 131 8.08 8.90 -11.98
N LYS A 132 7.16 9.69 -11.45
CA LYS A 132 7.44 10.76 -10.50
C LYS A 132 6.71 10.47 -9.20
N LEU A 133 6.43 11.53 -8.45
CA LEU A 133 5.67 11.46 -7.21
C LEU A 133 4.34 10.71 -7.39
N PRO A 134 4.14 9.58 -6.69
CA PRO A 134 2.94 8.76 -6.84
C PRO A 134 1.67 9.43 -6.30
N SER A 135 0.54 8.79 -6.52
CA SER A 135 -0.76 9.11 -5.94
C SER A 135 -1.44 7.84 -5.45
N GLU A 136 -2.50 7.97 -4.67
CA GLU A 136 -3.36 6.85 -4.26
C GLU A 136 -3.77 6.00 -5.48
N THR A 137 -4.20 6.64 -6.56
CA THR A 137 -4.60 5.94 -7.80
C THR A 137 -3.46 5.16 -8.42
N THR A 138 -2.25 5.75 -8.49
CA THR A 138 -1.11 5.09 -9.15
C THR A 138 -0.60 3.90 -8.35
N VAL A 139 -0.51 3.99 -7.02
CA VAL A 139 -0.06 2.84 -6.21
C VAL A 139 -1.07 1.69 -6.20
N TYR A 140 -2.37 1.98 -6.34
CA TYR A 140 -3.40 0.95 -6.52
C TYR A 140 -3.28 0.25 -7.88
N GLN A 141 -2.97 0.99 -8.94
CA GLN A 141 -2.71 0.41 -10.27
C GLN A 141 -1.46 -0.48 -10.24
N ASP A 142 -0.39 -0.02 -9.62
CA ASP A 142 0.87 -0.73 -9.49
C ASP A 142 0.68 -2.05 -8.73
N ALA A 143 -0.07 -2.03 -7.63
CA ALA A 143 -0.41 -3.24 -6.87
C ALA A 143 -1.21 -4.26 -7.70
N ARG A 144 -2.15 -3.80 -8.57
CA ARG A 144 -2.91 -4.69 -9.46
C ARG A 144 -2.04 -5.33 -10.53
N VAL A 145 -1.04 -4.60 -11.07
CA VAL A 145 -0.06 -5.15 -12.02
C VAL A 145 0.80 -6.20 -11.32
N ALA A 146 1.31 -5.91 -10.13
CA ALA A 146 2.09 -6.84 -9.33
C ALA A 146 1.28 -8.08 -8.94
N TRP A 147 0.01 -7.93 -8.59
CA TRP A 147 -0.89 -9.06 -8.31
C TRP A 147 -1.05 -9.99 -9.51
N LYS A 148 -1.22 -9.43 -10.71
CA LYS A 148 -1.27 -10.22 -11.94
C LYS A 148 0.02 -11.03 -12.11
N ARG A 149 1.17 -10.41 -11.85
CA ARG A 149 2.46 -11.10 -11.91
C ARG A 149 2.58 -12.21 -10.87
N LEU A 150 2.13 -11.97 -9.62
CA LEU A 150 2.11 -13.02 -8.60
C LEU A 150 1.24 -14.21 -9.02
N ALA A 151 0.07 -13.96 -9.65
CA ALA A 151 -0.82 -15.02 -10.12
C ALA A 151 -0.23 -15.84 -11.29
N GLU A 152 0.73 -15.29 -12.03
CA GLU A 152 1.51 -16.03 -13.04
C GLU A 152 2.62 -16.88 -12.39
N LEU A 153 3.26 -16.37 -11.32
CA LEU A 153 4.33 -17.05 -10.60
C LEU A 153 3.80 -18.19 -9.70
N GLU A 154 2.66 -17.98 -9.07
CA GLU A 154 1.93 -18.95 -8.27
C GLU A 154 0.51 -19.11 -8.81
N PRO A 155 0.24 -20.13 -9.63
CA PRO A 155 -1.09 -20.35 -10.23
C PRO A 155 -2.16 -20.79 -9.24
N ASP A 156 -1.79 -21.43 -8.12
CA ASP A 156 -2.74 -21.88 -7.11
C ASP A 156 -3.22 -20.72 -6.23
N ALA A 157 -4.50 -20.39 -6.32
CA ALA A 157 -5.11 -19.34 -5.54
C ALA A 157 -5.07 -19.59 -4.02
N ALA A 158 -5.06 -20.88 -3.62
CA ALA A 158 -4.99 -21.27 -2.21
C ALA A 158 -3.62 -21.00 -1.57
N ARG A 159 -2.59 -20.71 -2.38
CA ARG A 159 -1.24 -20.39 -1.93
C ARG A 159 -0.86 -18.93 -2.10
N ARG A 160 -1.78 -18.07 -2.55
CA ARG A 160 -1.51 -16.64 -2.76
C ARG A 160 -1.96 -15.77 -1.61
N TYR A 161 -1.07 -14.90 -1.15
CA TYR A 161 -1.30 -13.97 -0.06
C TYR A 161 -0.97 -12.53 -0.48
N ILE A 162 -1.56 -11.57 0.22
CA ILE A 162 -1.22 -10.17 0.13
C ILE A 162 -0.72 -9.73 1.51
N TYR A 163 0.40 -9.03 1.54
CA TYR A 163 0.92 -8.41 2.74
C TYR A 163 1.16 -6.93 2.50
N GLY A 164 0.68 -6.09 3.42
CA GLY A 164 0.92 -4.66 3.36
C GLY A 164 1.34 -4.08 4.71
N HIS A 165 2.40 -3.27 4.69
CA HIS A 165 2.91 -2.58 5.86
C HIS A 165 2.62 -1.08 5.80
N SER A 166 2.09 -0.49 6.88
CA SER A 166 1.85 0.95 7.00
C SER A 166 0.98 1.48 5.85
N LEU A 167 1.45 2.42 5.03
CA LEU A 167 0.76 2.86 3.79
C LEU A 167 0.47 1.69 2.85
N GLY A 168 1.40 0.74 2.75
CA GLY A 168 1.20 -0.49 1.97
C GLY A 168 0.06 -1.35 2.47
N GLY A 169 -0.29 -1.26 3.76
CA GLY A 169 -1.48 -1.89 4.32
C GLY A 169 -2.77 -1.34 3.73
N ALA A 170 -2.86 -0.03 3.53
CA ALA A 170 -3.99 0.59 2.86
C ALA A 170 -4.06 0.18 1.36
N VAL A 171 -2.90 0.06 0.70
CA VAL A 171 -2.83 -0.46 -0.69
C VAL A 171 -3.24 -1.93 -0.75
N ALA A 172 -2.83 -2.74 0.21
CA ALA A 172 -3.19 -4.16 0.31
C ALA A 172 -4.70 -4.35 0.51
N ILE A 173 -5.31 -3.54 1.36
CA ILE A 173 -6.77 -3.54 1.59
C ILE A 173 -7.52 -3.13 0.31
N ASP A 174 -7.06 -2.11 -0.43
CA ASP A 174 -7.66 -1.73 -1.72
C ASP A 174 -7.59 -2.86 -2.73
N LEU A 175 -6.44 -3.49 -2.87
CA LEU A 175 -6.25 -4.63 -3.77
C LEU A 175 -7.18 -5.79 -3.41
N ALA A 176 -7.26 -6.15 -2.12
CA ALA A 176 -8.11 -7.22 -1.62
C ALA A 176 -9.60 -6.92 -1.81
N ALA A 177 -10.03 -5.66 -1.60
CA ALA A 177 -11.39 -5.22 -1.85
C ALA A 177 -11.73 -5.28 -3.36
N TRP A 178 -10.82 -4.81 -4.22
CA TRP A 178 -10.98 -4.92 -5.66
C TRP A 178 -11.10 -6.38 -6.12
N LEU A 179 -10.28 -7.30 -5.61
CA LEU A 179 -10.38 -8.74 -5.91
C LEU A 179 -11.70 -9.33 -5.43
N SER A 180 -12.18 -8.93 -4.25
CA SER A 180 -13.47 -9.32 -3.71
C SER A 180 -14.64 -8.85 -4.59
N GLU A 181 -14.56 -7.62 -5.09
CA GLU A 181 -15.56 -7.06 -6.01
C GLU A 181 -15.57 -7.80 -7.36
N GLN A 182 -14.39 -8.09 -7.95
CA GLN A 182 -14.29 -8.85 -9.21
C GLN A 182 -14.86 -10.26 -9.04
N SER A 183 -14.54 -10.93 -7.92
CA SER A 183 -15.10 -12.23 -7.55
C SER A 183 -16.65 -12.19 -7.46
N ALA A 184 -17.18 -11.16 -6.80
CA ALA A 184 -18.64 -10.98 -6.68
C ALA A 184 -19.32 -10.79 -8.04
N LYS A 185 -18.70 -10.02 -8.95
CA LYS A 185 -19.22 -9.75 -10.30
C LYS A 185 -19.16 -10.98 -11.21
N SER A 186 -18.11 -11.78 -11.12
CA SER A 186 -17.92 -12.96 -11.96
C SER A 186 -18.56 -14.22 -11.42
N GLY A 187 -18.93 -14.26 -10.13
CA GLY A 187 -19.37 -15.46 -9.43
C GLY A 187 -18.26 -16.48 -9.15
N ALA A 188 -17.01 -16.15 -9.45
CA ALA A 188 -15.84 -17.00 -9.18
C ALA A 188 -15.38 -16.85 -7.72
N ALA A 189 -14.62 -17.83 -7.22
CA ALA A 189 -13.95 -17.70 -5.93
C ALA A 189 -12.95 -16.53 -5.92
N VAL A 190 -12.69 -15.94 -4.75
CA VAL A 190 -11.66 -14.91 -4.63
C VAL A 190 -10.28 -15.55 -4.88
N PRO A 191 -9.46 -14.96 -5.77
CA PRO A 191 -8.21 -15.59 -6.20
C PRO A 191 -7.05 -15.40 -5.22
N VAL A 192 -7.32 -15.20 -3.93
CA VAL A 192 -6.35 -14.97 -2.85
C VAL A 192 -6.78 -15.72 -1.60
N HIS A 193 -5.84 -16.38 -0.91
CA HIS A 193 -6.12 -17.17 0.28
C HIS A 193 -6.24 -16.28 1.53
N GLY A 194 -5.42 -15.26 1.67
CA GLY A 194 -5.46 -14.38 2.83
C GLY A 194 -4.78 -13.02 2.64
N LEU A 195 -5.15 -12.09 3.52
CA LEU A 195 -4.59 -10.76 3.61
C LEU A 195 -3.92 -10.57 4.97
N ILE A 196 -2.71 -10.01 4.97
CA ILE A 196 -1.96 -9.62 6.16
C ILE A 196 -1.75 -8.11 6.12
N VAL A 197 -2.20 -7.41 7.16
CA VAL A 197 -2.09 -5.95 7.30
C VAL A 197 -1.31 -5.64 8.57
N GLU A 198 -0.13 -5.03 8.43
CA GLU A 198 0.72 -4.69 9.57
C GLU A 198 0.87 -3.18 9.73
N SER A 199 0.65 -2.68 10.97
CA SER A 199 0.88 -1.29 11.39
C SER A 199 0.23 -0.25 10.47
N SER A 200 -1.01 -0.50 9.99
CA SER A 200 -1.74 0.35 9.05
C SER A 200 -2.76 1.24 9.74
N PHE A 201 -3.51 2.00 8.97
CA PHE A 201 -4.43 3.03 9.44
C PHE A 201 -5.81 2.94 8.76
N THR A 202 -6.81 3.59 9.36
CA THR A 202 -8.20 3.64 8.89
C THR A 202 -8.39 4.50 7.65
N THR A 203 -7.92 5.75 7.68
CA THR A 203 -7.88 6.68 6.54
C THR A 203 -6.64 7.57 6.61
N LEU A 204 -6.22 8.15 5.47
CA LEU A 204 -5.13 9.11 5.47
C LEU A 204 -5.45 10.34 6.34
N ALA A 205 -6.71 10.74 6.41
CA ALA A 205 -7.14 11.85 7.26
C ALA A 205 -6.99 11.51 8.74
N ASP A 206 -7.38 10.30 9.18
CA ASP A 206 -7.31 9.90 10.58
C ASP A 206 -5.85 9.85 11.08
N ILE A 207 -4.93 9.30 10.27
CA ILE A 207 -3.51 9.32 10.64
C ILE A 207 -2.92 10.73 10.60
N ALA A 208 -3.31 11.58 9.65
CA ALA A 208 -2.86 12.97 9.59
C ALA A 208 -3.36 13.78 10.81
N GLU A 209 -4.61 13.59 11.24
CA GLU A 209 -5.16 14.20 12.46
C GLU A 209 -4.42 13.71 13.72
N ALA A 210 -4.09 12.42 13.80
CA ALA A 210 -3.34 11.86 14.93
C ALA A 210 -1.91 12.40 15.03
N LEU A 211 -1.28 12.72 13.89
CA LEU A 211 0.10 13.24 13.84
C LEU A 211 0.21 14.76 13.93
N THR A 212 -0.89 15.50 13.76
CA THR A 212 -0.85 16.97 13.73
C THR A 212 -1.72 17.58 14.82
N SER A 213 -2.90 18.03 14.46
CA SER A 213 -3.81 18.70 15.39
C SER A 213 -5.26 18.33 15.07
N PRO A 214 -6.06 17.95 16.10
CA PRO A 214 -7.45 17.57 15.89
C PRO A 214 -8.36 18.73 15.41
N TRP A 215 -7.84 19.97 15.39
CA TRP A 215 -8.56 21.15 14.92
C TRP A 215 -8.49 21.33 13.40
N LEU A 216 -7.58 20.63 12.71
CA LEU A 216 -7.44 20.71 11.27
C LEU A 216 -8.44 19.74 10.61
N PRO A 217 -9.33 20.23 9.72
CA PRO A 217 -10.32 19.37 9.08
C PRO A 217 -9.67 18.56 7.93
N MET A 218 -8.79 17.61 8.27
CA MET A 218 -7.98 16.88 7.31
C MET A 218 -8.83 16.14 6.26
N ARG A 219 -10.00 15.66 6.63
CA ARG A 219 -10.95 15.01 5.69
C ARG A 219 -11.39 15.93 4.55
N LEU A 220 -11.40 17.26 4.75
CA LEU A 220 -11.74 18.25 3.73
C LEU A 220 -10.52 18.76 2.96
N LEU A 221 -9.35 18.74 3.58
CA LEU A 221 -8.11 19.26 3.01
C LEU A 221 -7.41 18.25 2.10
N LEU A 222 -7.41 16.96 2.49
CA LEU A 222 -6.69 15.92 1.76
C LEU A 222 -7.44 15.46 0.52
N SER A 223 -6.73 15.36 -0.58
CA SER A 223 -7.20 14.80 -1.86
C SER A 223 -7.06 13.29 -1.91
N GLN A 224 -5.99 12.74 -1.31
CA GLN A 224 -5.76 11.31 -1.16
C GLN A 224 -6.58 10.81 0.04
N LYS A 225 -7.28 9.72 -0.08
CA LYS A 225 -8.16 9.20 0.98
C LYS A 225 -7.59 7.99 1.71
N PHE A 226 -7.07 7.03 0.97
CA PHE A 226 -6.63 5.74 1.50
C PHE A 226 -7.65 5.20 2.52
N ASP A 227 -8.91 5.12 2.09
CA ASP A 227 -10.04 4.73 2.96
C ASP A 227 -10.06 3.21 3.18
N SER A 228 -9.18 2.76 4.08
CA SER A 228 -9.06 1.37 4.47
C SER A 228 -10.30 0.90 5.23
N LEU A 229 -10.89 1.78 6.05
CA LEU A 229 -11.98 1.41 6.95
C LEU A 229 -13.27 1.03 6.21
N SER A 230 -13.59 1.72 5.11
CA SER A 230 -14.74 1.34 4.30
C SER A 230 -14.47 0.08 3.49
N LYS A 231 -13.28 -0.02 2.89
CA LYS A 231 -12.91 -1.12 2.00
C LYS A 231 -12.76 -2.46 2.71
N ILE A 232 -12.23 -2.48 3.95
CA ILE A 232 -12.01 -3.72 4.70
C ILE A 232 -13.32 -4.46 4.99
N ARG A 233 -14.46 -3.78 5.03
CA ARG A 233 -15.80 -4.36 5.25
C ARG A 233 -16.27 -5.26 4.10
N GLU A 234 -15.69 -5.08 2.92
CA GLU A 234 -16.11 -5.75 1.67
C GLU A 234 -15.24 -6.97 1.33
N LEU A 235 -14.28 -7.29 2.19
CA LEU A 235 -13.35 -8.39 1.96
C LEU A 235 -14.06 -9.75 2.06
N ARG A 236 -13.56 -10.70 1.25
CA ARG A 236 -14.12 -12.05 1.16
C ARG A 236 -13.04 -13.14 1.35
N MET A 237 -11.96 -12.79 2.02
CA MET A 237 -10.88 -13.70 2.40
C MET A 237 -10.54 -13.49 3.87
N PRO A 238 -9.88 -14.46 4.53
CA PRO A 238 -9.35 -14.27 5.88
C PRO A 238 -8.39 -13.09 6.00
N VAL A 239 -8.44 -12.35 7.12
CA VAL A 239 -7.63 -11.16 7.36
C VAL A 239 -6.87 -11.26 8.68
N LEU A 240 -5.55 -11.25 8.63
CA LEU A 240 -4.69 -11.07 9.79
C LEU A 240 -4.30 -9.59 9.89
N ILE A 241 -4.63 -8.97 11.02
CA ILE A 241 -4.22 -7.59 11.33
C ILE A 241 -3.21 -7.65 12.46
N VAL A 242 -2.04 -7.05 12.24
CA VAL A 242 -0.93 -7.05 13.20
C VAL A 242 -0.55 -5.63 13.55
N HIS A 243 -0.22 -5.39 14.83
CA HIS A 243 0.28 -4.08 15.27
C HIS A 243 1.20 -4.22 16.48
N GLY A 244 2.23 -3.39 16.56
CA GLY A 244 3.10 -3.31 17.72
C GLY A 244 2.51 -2.39 18.80
N SER A 245 2.43 -2.86 20.04
CA SER A 245 1.88 -2.03 21.15
C SER A 245 2.72 -0.79 21.44
N GLY A 246 3.99 -0.76 21.06
CA GLY A 246 4.93 0.36 21.19
C GLY A 246 5.07 1.20 19.90
N ASP A 247 4.15 1.09 18.94
CA ASP A 247 4.18 1.90 17.73
C ASP A 247 3.88 3.38 18.03
N ASN A 248 4.89 4.24 17.85
CA ASN A 248 4.79 5.68 18.07
C ASN A 248 4.48 6.47 16.78
N TYR A 249 4.38 5.80 15.61
CA TYR A 249 4.05 6.43 14.34
C TYR A 249 2.58 6.28 13.99
N VAL A 250 2.06 5.07 14.12
CA VAL A 250 0.66 4.74 13.84
C VAL A 250 0.04 4.19 15.12
N PRO A 251 -0.96 4.85 15.72
CA PRO A 251 -1.64 4.34 16.91
C PRO A 251 -2.30 2.99 16.67
N SER A 252 -2.10 2.01 17.58
CA SER A 252 -2.64 0.65 17.48
C SER A 252 -4.17 0.60 17.40
N ARG A 253 -4.87 1.62 17.93
CA ARG A 253 -6.33 1.74 17.82
C ARG A 253 -6.84 1.66 16.39
N PHE A 254 -6.05 2.10 15.39
CA PHE A 254 -6.47 1.99 14.00
C PHE A 254 -6.54 0.54 13.52
N SER A 255 -5.64 -0.31 13.98
CA SER A 255 -5.72 -1.76 13.72
C SER A 255 -6.89 -2.40 14.47
N GLU A 256 -7.21 -1.95 15.67
CA GLU A 256 -8.40 -2.39 16.41
C GLU A 256 -9.70 -1.98 15.68
N GLU A 257 -9.75 -0.77 15.13
CA GLU A 257 -10.88 -0.27 14.33
C GLU A 257 -11.02 -1.05 13.01
N LEU A 258 -9.91 -1.33 12.32
CA LEU A 258 -9.88 -2.17 11.12
C LEU A 258 -10.35 -3.59 11.43
N TYR A 259 -9.86 -4.17 12.54
CA TYR A 259 -10.29 -5.49 13.00
C TYR A 259 -11.78 -5.52 13.30
N ALA A 260 -12.30 -4.53 14.02
CA ALA A 260 -13.72 -4.44 14.32
C ALA A 260 -14.59 -4.38 13.04
N ALA A 261 -14.08 -3.73 11.98
CA ALA A 261 -14.78 -3.55 10.71
C ALA A 261 -14.66 -4.73 9.74
N ALA A 262 -13.57 -5.50 9.82
CA ALA A 262 -13.30 -6.63 8.93
C ALA A 262 -14.33 -7.76 9.11
N PRO A 263 -14.73 -8.47 8.03
CA PRO A 263 -15.56 -9.67 8.14
C PRO A 263 -14.78 -10.85 8.70
N GLU A 264 -15.50 -11.88 9.16
CA GLU A 264 -14.90 -13.17 9.50
C GLU A 264 -14.55 -14.00 8.24
N PRO A 265 -13.52 -14.87 8.29
CA PRO A 265 -12.62 -15.08 9.43
C PRO A 265 -11.53 -14.00 9.52
N LYS A 266 -11.23 -13.57 10.73
CA LYS A 266 -10.24 -12.52 11.01
C LYS A 266 -9.49 -12.75 12.31
N LYS A 267 -8.27 -12.21 12.41
CA LYS A 267 -7.50 -12.24 13.65
C LYS A 267 -6.78 -10.91 13.86
N LEU A 268 -6.74 -10.44 15.10
CA LEU A 268 -5.92 -9.32 15.54
C LEU A 268 -4.76 -9.85 16.40
N LEU A 269 -3.54 -9.45 16.05
CA LEU A 269 -2.34 -9.71 16.83
C LEU A 269 -1.73 -8.38 17.26
N LEU A 270 -1.81 -8.06 18.55
CA LEU A 270 -1.07 -6.95 19.14
C LEU A 270 0.21 -7.50 19.75
N VAL A 271 1.36 -7.19 19.12
CA VAL A 271 2.67 -7.66 19.57
C VAL A 271 3.20 -6.73 20.66
N ASP A 272 3.33 -7.28 21.87
CA ASP A 272 3.76 -6.47 23.02
C ASP A 272 5.19 -5.96 22.87
N GLY A 273 5.40 -4.67 23.14
CA GLY A 273 6.68 -3.98 23.04
C GLY A 273 7.22 -3.80 21.60
N ALA A 274 6.55 -4.35 20.58
CA ALA A 274 6.94 -4.12 19.20
C ALA A 274 6.64 -2.69 18.76
N THR A 275 7.49 -2.17 17.88
CA THR A 275 7.37 -0.85 17.27
C THR A 275 6.81 -0.96 15.85
N HIS A 276 6.75 0.17 15.13
CA HIS A 276 6.24 0.25 13.75
C HIS A 276 6.89 -0.73 12.76
N ASN A 277 8.13 -1.16 13.01
CA ASN A 277 8.94 -1.87 12.03
C ASN A 277 9.43 -3.27 12.44
N ASN A 278 9.01 -3.82 13.56
CA ASN A 278 9.63 -5.04 14.08
C ASN A 278 8.66 -6.09 14.65
N CYS A 279 7.38 -6.06 14.24
CA CYS A 279 6.38 -6.98 14.76
C CYS A 279 6.74 -8.46 14.49
N MET A 280 7.16 -8.80 13.27
CA MET A 280 7.58 -10.17 12.92
C MET A 280 8.77 -10.65 13.75
N ARG A 281 9.75 -9.77 14.00
CA ARG A 281 10.94 -10.11 14.77
C ARG A 281 10.67 -10.24 16.27
N VAL A 282 9.92 -9.29 16.86
CA VAL A 282 9.66 -9.26 18.31
C VAL A 282 8.65 -10.34 18.71
N GLY A 283 7.58 -10.50 17.92
CA GLY A 283 6.50 -11.46 18.14
C GLY A 283 6.56 -12.65 17.19
N SER A 284 7.75 -13.17 16.87
CA SER A 284 7.89 -14.22 15.83
C SER A 284 7.06 -15.46 16.11
N ALA A 285 7.03 -15.91 17.37
CA ALA A 285 6.27 -17.10 17.76
C ALA A 285 4.75 -16.85 17.65
N GLU A 286 4.27 -15.73 18.17
CA GLU A 286 2.85 -15.33 18.11
C GLU A 286 2.40 -15.08 16.68
N TYR A 287 3.30 -14.53 15.85
CA TYR A 287 3.01 -14.25 14.45
C TYR A 287 2.85 -15.57 13.67
N ARG A 288 3.77 -16.54 13.86
CA ARG A 288 3.67 -17.89 13.27
C ARG A 288 2.40 -18.60 13.72
N ALA A 289 2.10 -18.58 15.02
CA ALA A 289 0.86 -19.16 15.55
C ALA A 289 -0.40 -18.51 14.95
N ALA A 290 -0.37 -17.20 14.71
CA ALA A 290 -1.49 -16.50 14.07
C ALA A 290 -1.66 -16.90 12.59
N LEU A 291 -0.55 -17.10 11.86
CA LEU A 291 -0.58 -17.57 10.47
C LEU A 291 -1.11 -19.01 10.39
N GLU A 292 -0.66 -19.89 11.29
CA GLU A 292 -1.12 -21.29 11.38
C GLU A 292 -2.63 -21.33 11.70
N GLU A 293 -3.06 -20.64 12.75
CA GLU A 293 -4.45 -20.67 13.21
C GLU A 293 -5.43 -20.12 12.17
N LEU A 294 -5.07 -18.99 11.50
CA LEU A 294 -5.99 -18.34 10.57
C LEU A 294 -5.93 -18.90 9.15
N PHE A 295 -4.74 -19.28 8.69
CA PHE A 295 -4.50 -19.68 7.31
C PHE A 295 -4.09 -21.14 7.12
N GLY A 296 -3.83 -21.87 8.21
CA GLY A 296 -3.32 -23.24 8.15
C GLY A 296 -1.87 -23.33 7.64
N LEU A 297 -1.11 -22.23 7.75
CA LEU A 297 0.31 -22.22 7.35
C LEU A 297 1.17 -22.87 8.43
N GLU A 298 1.65 -24.07 8.17
CA GLU A 298 2.61 -24.72 9.07
C GLU A 298 3.93 -23.94 9.08
N PRO A 299 4.54 -23.75 10.26
CA PRO A 299 5.86 -23.12 10.33
C PRO A 299 6.86 -23.94 9.51
N ALA A 300 7.66 -23.26 8.68
CA ALA A 300 8.79 -23.93 8.01
C ALA A 300 9.61 -24.65 9.10
N THR A 301 9.72 -25.97 9.02
CA THR A 301 10.48 -26.77 9.97
C THR A 301 11.92 -26.29 9.91
N ALA A 302 12.42 -25.73 11.01
CA ALA A 302 13.84 -25.44 11.14
C ALA A 302 14.58 -26.72 10.83
N ASP A 303 15.37 -26.72 9.78
CA ASP A 303 16.15 -27.89 9.34
C ASP A 303 17.00 -28.38 10.50
N SER A 304 16.75 -29.61 10.97
CA SER A 304 17.46 -30.28 12.06
C SER A 304 18.87 -30.75 11.63
N SER A 305 19.48 -30.05 10.64
CA SER A 305 20.81 -30.38 10.10
C SER A 305 21.97 -29.66 10.78
N ALA A 306 21.79 -29.11 11.99
CA ALA A 306 22.91 -28.66 12.83
C ALA A 306 23.28 -29.76 13.87
N GLY A 307 23.81 -30.91 13.40
CA GLY A 307 24.19 -31.96 14.34
C GLY A 307 24.75 -33.23 13.67
N SER A 308 25.94 -33.13 13.10
CA SER A 308 26.88 -34.28 13.03
C SER A 308 28.28 -33.79 12.68
#